data_cebf92ac16eaf58a5054e6a7a8752e9e
#
_entry.id   cebf92ac16eaf58a5054e6a7a8752e9e
#
_cell.length_a   1.000
_cell.length_b   1.000
_cell.length_c   1.000
_cell.angle_alpha   90.00
_cell.angle_beta   90.00
_cell.angle_gamma   90.00
#
_symmetry.space_group_name_H-M   'P 1'
#
loop_
_entity.id
_entity.type
_entity.pdbx_description
1 polymer ?
#
loop_
_entity_poly.entity_id
_entity_poly.type
_entity_poly.pdbx_seq_one_letter_code
_entity_poly.pdbx_strand_id
1 'polypeptide(L)'
;MDQSSKYSINTLCVQGGYTPGNGEPRQIPIVQSTTFKYDSSDDMGKLFDLQASGYFYSRLQNPTCDTVVAKITELEGGTAGMLTGSGQAANFFALFNICNAGDHIVSSSSIYGGTFNLISVTMAKMGITATFVSPDCTEEELNAAFQPNTKAVFGETIANPALTVLDIEKFANAAHAHGVPLIVDTTFATPVNCRPIEWGADIVPHSTTKYMDGHGATLGGAIVDGGKFDWMAHADKFPGLCTPDDSYHGITYAEHFGKEGAFITKATAQLMRDFGCVQSPINAYMLNLGLESLHVRMARHCENGQAVAEFLASHPKIAYVNYCGLPGDKYHAVAEKYLPNGSCGVVSFGVKGGREAAAAFMGHLKIAAIETHVADARTCCLHPASSTHRQMNDEQLIAAGVQPDLVRMSCGLEDKNDLIHDIAQALDQI
;
A
#
# COMPACT_ATOMS: atom_id res chain seq x y z
N MET A 1 19.68 19.12 -8.83
CA MET A 1 18.64 19.33 -9.86
C MET A 1 17.76 18.12 -9.81
N ASP A 2 16.52 18.31 -9.44
CA ASP A 2 15.52 17.26 -9.33
C ASP A 2 15.27 16.61 -10.70
N GLN A 3 15.73 15.38 -10.91
CA GLN A 3 15.51 14.65 -12.16
C GLN A 3 14.11 14.01 -12.20
N SER A 4 13.43 13.88 -11.05
CA SER A 4 12.11 13.25 -10.95
C SER A 4 11.01 14.03 -11.69
N SER A 5 11.15 15.33 -11.87
CA SER A 5 10.19 16.18 -12.58
C SER A 5 10.30 16.13 -14.11
N LYS A 6 11.27 15.40 -14.68
CA LYS A 6 11.60 15.46 -16.12
C LYS A 6 10.79 14.51 -16.99
N TYR A 7 10.32 13.40 -16.45
CA TYR A 7 9.63 12.36 -17.21
C TYR A 7 8.23 12.05 -16.66
N SER A 8 7.32 11.67 -17.57
CA SER A 8 5.99 11.17 -17.17
C SER A 8 6.10 9.84 -16.44
N ILE A 9 5.07 9.51 -15.65
CA ILE A 9 5.00 8.26 -14.89
C ILE A 9 5.17 7.02 -15.78
N ASN A 10 4.67 7.05 -17.01
CA ASN A 10 4.80 5.94 -17.94
C ASN A 10 6.27 5.68 -18.30
N THR A 11 7.06 6.73 -18.49
CA THR A 11 8.50 6.63 -18.73
C THR A 11 9.23 6.16 -17.48
N LEU A 12 8.84 6.64 -16.30
CA LEU A 12 9.43 6.23 -15.02
C LEU A 12 9.19 4.76 -14.73
N CYS A 13 8.00 4.20 -15.05
CA CYS A 13 7.75 2.77 -14.93
C CYS A 13 8.83 1.94 -15.64
N VAL A 14 9.24 2.37 -16.83
CA VAL A 14 10.21 1.63 -17.68
C VAL A 14 11.66 1.98 -17.34
N GLN A 15 11.98 3.26 -17.10
CA GLN A 15 13.35 3.76 -17.03
C GLN A 15 13.81 4.15 -15.61
N GLY A 16 12.91 4.30 -14.65
CA GLY A 16 13.25 4.76 -13.30
C GLY A 16 14.13 3.78 -12.54
N GLY A 17 14.86 4.27 -11.56
CA GLY A 17 15.64 3.52 -10.58
C GLY A 17 16.95 2.93 -11.07
N TYR A 18 17.17 2.71 -12.38
CA TYR A 18 18.38 2.11 -12.92
C TYR A 18 18.86 2.79 -14.21
N THR A 19 20.11 3.26 -14.19
CA THR A 19 20.78 3.81 -15.36
C THR A 19 22.07 3.03 -15.59
N PRO A 20 22.12 2.10 -16.55
CA PRO A 20 23.34 1.34 -16.84
C PRO A 20 24.42 2.22 -17.42
N GLY A 21 25.67 1.99 -17.01
CA GLY A 21 26.86 2.58 -17.60
C GLY A 21 27.24 1.94 -18.94
N ASN A 22 28.34 2.45 -19.53
CA ASN A 22 28.82 1.92 -20.81
C ASN A 22 29.31 0.46 -20.65
N GLY A 23 28.65 -0.46 -21.37
CA GLY A 23 28.96 -1.91 -21.31
C GLY A 23 28.32 -2.65 -20.11
N GLU A 24 27.53 -1.99 -19.30
CA GLU A 24 26.79 -2.63 -18.20
C GLU A 24 25.49 -3.30 -18.69
N PRO A 25 24.96 -4.28 -17.94
CA PRO A 25 23.72 -4.96 -18.29
C PRO A 25 22.56 -3.98 -18.43
N ARG A 26 21.73 -4.18 -19.46
CA ARG A 26 20.50 -3.38 -19.67
C ARG A 26 19.47 -3.66 -18.55
N GLN A 27 19.35 -4.92 -18.13
CA GLN A 27 18.53 -5.31 -16.98
C GLN A 27 19.30 -5.18 -15.69
N ILE A 28 18.60 -4.92 -14.59
CA ILE A 28 19.21 -4.84 -13.27
C ILE A 28 19.86 -6.18 -12.89
N PRO A 29 21.10 -6.19 -12.37
CA PRO A 29 21.72 -7.42 -11.90
C PRO A 29 21.02 -7.98 -10.65
N ILE A 30 20.96 -9.33 -10.55
CA ILE A 30 20.51 -9.99 -9.33
C ILE A 30 21.72 -10.27 -8.45
N VAL A 31 21.86 -9.52 -7.37
CA VAL A 31 22.95 -9.70 -6.38
C VAL A 31 22.48 -10.65 -5.29
N GLN A 32 22.67 -11.94 -5.52
CA GLN A 32 22.30 -13.02 -4.58
C GLN A 32 23.47 -13.29 -3.63
N SER A 33 23.77 -12.36 -2.73
CA SER A 33 24.80 -12.47 -1.71
C SER A 33 24.27 -12.08 -0.34
N THR A 34 24.69 -12.78 0.71
CA THR A 34 24.36 -12.41 2.09
C THR A 34 25.28 -11.31 2.62
N THR A 35 26.55 -11.31 2.21
CA THR A 35 27.61 -10.43 2.71
C THR A 35 28.46 -9.88 1.58
N PHE A 36 29.23 -8.85 1.88
CA PHE A 36 30.10 -8.16 0.93
C PHE A 36 31.53 -8.05 1.51
N LYS A 37 32.56 -8.15 0.65
CA LYS A 37 33.97 -8.13 1.04
C LYS A 37 34.47 -6.69 1.10
N TYR A 38 35.24 -6.37 2.16
CA TYR A 38 35.96 -5.13 2.32
C TYR A 38 37.47 -5.41 2.46
N ASP A 39 38.29 -4.43 2.12
CA ASP A 39 39.74 -4.57 2.19
C ASP A 39 40.26 -4.22 3.60
N SER A 40 39.52 -3.41 4.37
CA SER A 40 39.87 -3.07 5.75
C SER A 40 38.68 -3.12 6.70
N SER A 41 38.94 -3.35 7.99
CA SER A 41 37.94 -3.24 9.06
C SER A 41 37.42 -1.80 9.21
N ASP A 42 38.29 -0.82 8.97
CA ASP A 42 37.92 0.60 9.10
C ASP A 42 36.89 1.01 8.03
N ASP A 43 37.05 0.55 6.80
CA ASP A 43 36.10 0.84 5.71
C ASP A 43 34.73 0.21 5.99
N MET A 44 34.73 -1.02 6.51
CA MET A 44 33.48 -1.67 6.92
C MET A 44 32.87 -0.98 8.17
N GLY A 45 33.72 -0.56 9.13
CA GLY A 45 33.27 0.16 10.34
C GLY A 45 32.50 1.44 10.05
N LYS A 46 32.93 2.22 9.06
CA LYS A 46 32.22 3.45 8.63
C LYS A 46 30.78 3.21 8.17
N LEU A 47 30.48 2.00 7.64
CA LEU A 47 29.12 1.64 7.26
C LEU A 47 28.25 1.38 8.49
N PHE A 48 28.80 0.71 9.52
CA PHE A 48 28.11 0.49 10.80
C PHE A 48 27.88 1.78 11.55
N ASP A 49 28.79 2.77 11.38
CA ASP A 49 28.69 4.09 11.99
C ASP A 49 27.80 5.05 11.18
N LEU A 50 27.18 4.58 10.07
CA LEU A 50 26.40 5.39 9.14
C LEU A 50 27.18 6.58 8.54
N GLN A 51 28.50 6.49 8.46
CA GLN A 51 29.42 7.52 7.92
C GLN A 51 29.75 7.31 6.45
N ALA A 52 29.43 6.15 5.90
CA ALA A 52 29.62 5.81 4.49
C ALA A 52 28.42 5.06 3.93
N SER A 53 28.22 5.18 2.63
CA SER A 53 27.22 4.38 1.90
C SER A 53 27.87 3.10 1.35
N GLY A 54 27.13 1.99 1.37
CA GLY A 54 27.60 0.72 0.84
C GLY A 54 26.81 -0.46 1.38
N TYR A 55 27.21 -1.66 0.95
CA TYR A 55 26.53 -2.89 1.31
C TYR A 55 27.46 -3.77 2.14
N PHE A 56 26.99 -4.26 3.28
CA PHE A 56 27.76 -5.21 4.10
C PHE A 56 26.95 -6.47 4.42
N TYR A 57 25.64 -6.37 4.48
CA TYR A 57 24.76 -7.49 4.76
C TYR A 57 23.38 -7.30 4.14
N SER A 58 22.91 -8.26 3.33
CA SER A 58 21.68 -8.13 2.54
C SER A 58 20.37 -8.06 3.36
N ARG A 59 20.41 -8.34 4.67
CA ARG A 59 19.25 -8.10 5.55
C ARG A 59 18.95 -6.61 5.68
N LEU A 60 19.97 -5.75 5.67
CA LEU A 60 19.81 -4.31 5.77
C LEU A 60 19.59 -3.69 4.38
N GLN A 61 20.50 -3.94 3.46
CA GLN A 61 20.47 -3.39 2.12
C GLN A 61 21.08 -4.36 1.10
N ASN A 62 20.53 -4.33 -0.13
CA ASN A 62 20.99 -5.15 -1.23
C ASN A 62 20.91 -4.34 -2.54
N PRO A 63 21.95 -4.37 -3.42
CA PRO A 63 21.95 -3.57 -4.65
C PRO A 63 20.73 -3.73 -5.54
N THR A 64 20.22 -4.98 -5.68
CA THR A 64 19.02 -5.25 -6.48
C THR A 64 17.78 -4.63 -5.84
N CYS A 65 17.60 -4.80 -4.52
CA CYS A 65 16.46 -4.26 -3.79
C CYS A 65 16.48 -2.73 -3.81
N ASP A 66 17.64 -2.10 -3.63
CA ASP A 66 17.79 -0.66 -3.60
C ASP A 66 17.49 -0.03 -4.97
N THR A 67 17.91 -0.70 -6.06
CA THR A 67 17.56 -0.28 -7.43
C THR A 67 16.04 -0.29 -7.65
N VAL A 68 15.37 -1.32 -7.17
CA VAL A 68 13.91 -1.45 -7.36
C VAL A 68 13.15 -0.45 -6.48
N VAL A 69 13.58 -0.26 -5.24
CA VAL A 69 12.91 0.75 -4.39
C VAL A 69 13.17 2.17 -4.87
N ALA A 70 14.33 2.45 -5.46
CA ALA A 70 14.58 3.75 -6.10
C ALA A 70 13.55 4.04 -7.20
N LYS A 71 13.21 3.04 -8.05
CA LYS A 71 12.12 3.17 -9.03
C LYS A 71 10.78 3.46 -8.38
N ILE A 72 10.40 2.73 -7.32
CA ILE A 72 9.12 2.96 -6.62
C ILE A 72 9.09 4.35 -5.99
N THR A 73 10.21 4.79 -5.42
CA THR A 73 10.36 6.14 -4.83
C THR A 73 10.17 7.24 -5.88
N GLU A 74 10.78 7.08 -7.06
CA GLU A 74 10.58 8.01 -8.20
C GLU A 74 9.12 8.00 -8.68
N LEU A 75 8.49 6.82 -8.76
CA LEU A 75 7.10 6.69 -9.17
C LEU A 75 6.15 7.40 -8.20
N GLU A 76 6.38 7.33 -6.90
CA GLU A 76 5.60 8.04 -5.87
C GLU A 76 5.94 9.53 -5.75
N GLY A 77 7.08 9.97 -6.29
CA GLY A 77 7.59 11.32 -6.09
C GLY A 77 8.13 11.56 -4.68
N GLY A 78 8.62 10.51 -4.03
CA GLY A 78 9.24 10.56 -2.71
C GLY A 78 10.73 10.85 -2.74
N THR A 79 11.36 10.91 -1.57
CA THR A 79 12.79 11.21 -1.40
C THR A 79 13.61 9.98 -0.99
N ALA A 80 13.01 9.06 -0.26
CA ALA A 80 13.64 7.84 0.22
C ALA A 80 12.63 6.68 0.26
N GLY A 81 13.12 5.44 0.18
CA GLY A 81 12.26 4.27 0.27
C GLY A 81 12.98 3.03 0.76
N MET A 82 12.22 2.00 1.14
CA MET A 82 12.72 0.68 1.49
C MET A 82 11.77 -0.41 1.03
N LEU A 83 12.31 -1.57 0.61
CA LEU A 83 11.51 -2.78 0.39
C LEU A 83 11.35 -3.59 1.68
N THR A 84 10.24 -4.28 1.78
CA THR A 84 9.94 -5.24 2.86
C THR A 84 9.42 -6.56 2.29
N GLY A 85 9.47 -7.63 3.07
CA GLY A 85 9.02 -8.97 2.65
C GLY A 85 7.51 -9.11 2.43
N SER A 86 6.72 -8.11 2.81
CA SER A 86 5.26 -8.07 2.59
C SER A 86 4.70 -6.67 2.81
N GLY A 87 3.51 -6.37 2.24
CA GLY A 87 2.79 -5.14 2.53
C GLY A 87 2.43 -4.98 4.00
N GLN A 88 2.16 -6.08 4.69
CA GLN A 88 1.86 -6.04 6.12
C GLN A 88 3.09 -5.62 6.95
N ALA A 89 4.29 -6.05 6.55
CA ALA A 89 5.54 -5.58 7.15
C ALA A 89 5.79 -4.09 6.84
N ALA A 90 5.41 -3.62 5.64
CA ALA A 90 5.48 -2.20 5.29
C ALA A 90 4.57 -1.35 6.20
N ASN A 91 3.31 -1.75 6.37
CA ASN A 91 2.37 -1.04 7.26
C ASN A 91 2.83 -1.08 8.72
N PHE A 92 3.33 -2.22 9.20
CA PHE A 92 3.87 -2.35 10.54
C PHE A 92 5.09 -1.43 10.75
N PHE A 93 6.05 -1.44 9.83
CA PHE A 93 7.25 -0.59 9.93
C PHE A 93 6.91 0.89 9.82
N ALA A 94 5.99 1.27 8.92
CA ALA A 94 5.57 2.67 8.78
C ALA A 94 5.01 3.24 10.09
N LEU A 95 4.25 2.45 10.83
CA LEU A 95 3.68 2.85 12.11
C LEU A 95 4.66 2.67 13.28
N PHE A 96 5.27 1.49 13.40
CA PHE A 96 6.12 1.14 14.55
C PHE A 96 7.44 1.94 14.58
N ASN A 97 7.88 2.48 13.45
CA ASN A 97 9.06 3.33 13.36
C ASN A 97 8.94 4.62 14.21
N ILE A 98 7.71 5.09 14.41
CA ILE A 98 7.42 6.37 15.09
C ILE A 98 6.50 6.22 16.31
N CYS A 99 5.98 5.02 16.58
CA CYS A 99 5.14 4.73 17.74
C CYS A 99 5.87 3.83 18.73
N ASN A 100 5.72 4.15 20.02
CA ASN A 100 6.20 3.37 21.15
C ASN A 100 5.04 2.89 22.01
N ALA A 101 5.32 2.05 23.02
CA ALA A 101 4.32 1.70 24.02
C ALA A 101 3.80 2.96 24.74
N GLY A 102 2.49 3.09 24.83
CA GLY A 102 1.79 4.26 25.35
C GLY A 102 1.37 5.27 24.28
N ASP A 103 1.76 5.09 23.02
CA ASP A 103 1.36 5.98 21.93
C ASP A 103 0.00 5.60 21.31
N HIS A 104 -0.53 6.50 20.53
CA HIS A 104 -1.84 6.42 19.92
C HIS A 104 -1.80 6.69 18.42
N ILE A 105 -2.69 6.01 17.66
CA ILE A 105 -2.87 6.16 16.21
C ILE A 105 -4.32 6.55 15.94
N VAL A 106 -4.56 7.51 15.04
CA VAL A 106 -5.88 7.72 14.43
C VAL A 106 -5.89 6.98 13.08
N SER A 107 -6.89 6.15 12.83
CA SER A 107 -6.98 5.39 11.58
C SER A 107 -8.36 5.51 10.96
N SER A 108 -8.43 5.57 9.63
CA SER A 108 -9.69 5.26 8.94
C SER A 108 -10.16 3.86 9.35
N SER A 109 -11.47 3.70 9.57
CA SER A 109 -12.07 2.38 9.83
C SER A 109 -12.21 1.54 8.56
N SER A 110 -12.23 2.19 7.40
CA SER A 110 -12.24 1.53 6.09
C SER A 110 -10.81 1.35 5.60
N ILE A 111 -10.22 0.22 5.96
CA ILE A 111 -8.88 -0.23 5.55
C ILE A 111 -8.88 -1.74 5.39
N TYR A 112 -7.81 -2.28 4.81
CA TYR A 112 -7.63 -3.73 4.69
C TYR A 112 -7.76 -4.43 6.04
N GLY A 113 -8.55 -5.51 6.10
CA GLY A 113 -8.83 -6.22 7.36
C GLY A 113 -7.59 -6.72 8.10
N GLY A 114 -6.52 -7.08 7.37
CA GLY A 114 -5.24 -7.43 7.98
C GLY A 114 -4.58 -6.25 8.69
N THR A 115 -4.64 -5.06 8.11
CA THR A 115 -4.09 -3.83 8.71
C THR A 115 -4.98 -3.36 9.88
N PHE A 116 -6.30 -3.48 9.75
CA PHE A 116 -7.20 -3.22 10.87
C PHE A 116 -6.84 -4.10 12.08
N ASN A 117 -6.66 -5.41 11.86
CA ASN A 117 -6.25 -6.34 12.91
C ASN A 117 -4.85 -6.06 13.45
N LEU A 118 -3.90 -5.67 12.58
CA LEU A 118 -2.56 -5.24 13.00
C LEU A 118 -2.64 -4.11 14.01
N ILE A 119 -3.38 -3.06 13.69
CA ILE A 119 -3.50 -1.85 14.53
C ILE A 119 -4.32 -2.15 15.79
N SER A 120 -5.49 -2.76 15.66
CA SER A 120 -6.45 -2.93 16.77
C SER A 120 -6.08 -4.03 17.75
N VAL A 121 -5.35 -5.06 17.31
CA VAL A 121 -5.05 -6.25 18.13
C VAL A 121 -3.55 -6.43 18.36
N THR A 122 -2.76 -6.46 17.29
CA THR A 122 -1.35 -6.81 17.41
C THR A 122 -0.54 -5.67 18.04
N MET A 123 -0.72 -4.45 17.57
CA MET A 123 -0.05 -3.27 18.14
C MET A 123 -0.57 -2.91 19.53
N ALA A 124 -1.85 -3.21 19.83
CA ALA A 124 -2.39 -3.08 21.18
C ALA A 124 -1.65 -3.95 22.20
N LYS A 125 -1.19 -5.16 21.82
CA LYS A 125 -0.31 -5.99 22.68
C LYS A 125 1.06 -5.38 22.92
N MET A 126 1.49 -4.47 22.04
CA MET A 126 2.73 -3.69 22.18
C MET A 126 2.52 -2.39 22.96
N GLY A 127 1.31 -2.15 23.48
CA GLY A 127 0.94 -0.96 24.24
C GLY A 127 0.59 0.26 23.39
N ILE A 128 0.37 0.07 22.07
CA ILE A 128 -0.03 1.14 21.14
C ILE A 128 -1.55 1.06 20.95
N THR A 129 -2.24 2.17 21.18
CA THR A 129 -3.70 2.26 21.08
C THR A 129 -4.13 2.92 19.76
N ALA A 130 -5.39 2.78 19.38
CA ALA A 130 -5.91 3.43 18.19
C ALA A 130 -7.37 3.87 18.33
N THR A 131 -7.72 4.97 17.69
CA THR A 131 -9.10 5.40 17.44
C THR A 131 -9.39 5.28 15.95
N PHE A 132 -10.44 4.53 15.62
CA PHE A 132 -10.92 4.37 14.24
C PHE A 132 -12.04 5.36 13.96
N VAL A 133 -11.93 6.07 12.85
CA VAL A 133 -12.93 7.05 12.37
C VAL A 133 -13.49 6.61 11.03
N SER A 134 -14.74 6.95 10.75
CA SER A 134 -15.31 6.75 9.42
C SER A 134 -14.53 7.55 8.37
N PRO A 135 -14.28 7.04 7.14
CA PRO A 135 -13.74 7.86 6.05
C PRO A 135 -14.63 9.07 5.74
N ASP A 136 -15.92 8.97 6.09
CA ASP A 136 -16.93 10.00 5.89
C ASP A 136 -17.10 10.93 7.10
N CYS A 137 -16.28 10.81 8.14
CA CYS A 137 -16.36 11.66 9.33
C CYS A 137 -16.21 13.13 8.96
N THR A 138 -16.86 14.00 9.72
CA THR A 138 -16.64 15.45 9.60
C THR A 138 -15.23 15.82 10.07
N GLU A 139 -14.80 17.04 9.77
CA GLU A 139 -13.51 17.53 10.28
C GLU A 139 -13.50 17.60 11.80
N GLU A 140 -14.63 17.94 12.42
CA GLU A 140 -14.80 17.99 13.87
C GLU A 140 -14.66 16.59 14.49
N GLU A 141 -15.32 15.59 13.91
CA GLU A 141 -15.21 14.19 14.37
C GLU A 141 -13.78 13.66 14.20
N LEU A 142 -13.11 13.97 13.08
CA LEU A 142 -11.73 13.59 12.84
C LEU A 142 -10.81 14.25 13.88
N ASN A 143 -10.93 15.56 14.11
CA ASN A 143 -10.12 16.26 15.09
C ASN A 143 -10.38 15.77 16.53
N ALA A 144 -11.60 15.39 16.87
CA ALA A 144 -11.95 14.85 18.19
C ALA A 144 -11.31 13.47 18.47
N ALA A 145 -10.88 12.75 17.43
CA ALA A 145 -10.21 11.45 17.58
C ALA A 145 -8.75 11.55 18.05
N PHE A 146 -8.14 12.73 17.94
CA PHE A 146 -6.74 12.92 18.35
C PHE A 146 -6.60 12.99 19.87
N GLN A 147 -5.54 12.40 20.38
CA GLN A 147 -5.13 12.40 21.78
C GLN A 147 -3.75 13.08 21.90
N PRO A 148 -3.34 13.54 23.09
CA PRO A 148 -2.02 14.16 23.27
C PRO A 148 -0.84 13.28 22.83
N ASN A 149 -0.99 11.95 22.94
CA ASN A 149 -0.03 10.93 22.56
C ASN A 149 -0.23 10.37 21.16
N THR A 150 -1.08 10.98 20.32
CA THR A 150 -1.22 10.57 18.91
C THR A 150 0.08 10.84 18.15
N LYS A 151 0.53 9.83 17.37
CA LYS A 151 1.79 9.86 16.61
C LYS A 151 1.61 9.75 15.11
N ALA A 152 0.49 9.21 14.64
CA ALA A 152 0.23 9.02 13.21
C ALA A 152 -1.27 9.04 12.91
N VAL A 153 -1.57 9.41 11.67
CA VAL A 153 -2.87 9.14 11.04
C VAL A 153 -2.63 8.09 9.94
N PHE A 154 -3.52 7.08 9.85
CA PHE A 154 -3.42 6.02 8.84
C PHE A 154 -4.70 5.91 8.01
N GLY A 155 -4.55 5.68 6.70
CA GLY A 155 -5.67 5.40 5.79
C GLY A 155 -5.22 4.63 4.55
N GLU A 156 -6.18 4.29 3.70
CA GLU A 156 -5.95 3.69 2.38
C GLU A 156 -6.58 4.56 1.30
N THR A 157 -5.90 4.79 0.20
CA THR A 157 -6.43 5.55 -0.94
C THR A 157 -7.75 4.97 -1.45
N ILE A 158 -7.78 3.66 -1.67
CA ILE A 158 -8.98 2.87 -2.00
C ILE A 158 -9.01 1.66 -1.07
N ALA A 159 -9.99 1.61 -0.19
CA ALA A 159 -10.07 0.58 0.84
C ALA A 159 -10.54 -0.77 0.31
N ASN A 160 -10.03 -1.86 0.89
CA ASN A 160 -10.41 -3.23 0.58
C ASN A 160 -11.20 -3.86 1.75
N PRO A 161 -12.41 -4.40 1.57
CA PRO A 161 -13.14 -4.62 0.30
C PRO A 161 -14.18 -3.55 -0.03
N ALA A 162 -14.37 -2.54 0.81
CA ALA A 162 -15.49 -1.60 0.72
C ALA A 162 -15.37 -0.63 -0.46
N LEU A 163 -14.18 -0.45 -1.03
CA LEU A 163 -13.84 0.46 -2.12
C LEU A 163 -14.18 1.93 -1.82
N THR A 164 -14.18 2.30 -0.56
CA THR A 164 -14.27 3.71 -0.13
C THR A 164 -12.99 4.44 -0.55
N VAL A 165 -13.12 5.69 -0.96
CA VAL A 165 -11.98 6.54 -1.32
C VAL A 165 -11.72 7.54 -0.19
N LEU A 166 -10.48 7.61 0.28
CA LEU A 166 -10.07 8.53 1.32
C LEU A 166 -9.99 9.96 0.78
N ASP A 167 -10.56 10.92 1.49
CA ASP A 167 -10.26 12.34 1.25
C ASP A 167 -8.89 12.66 1.87
N ILE A 168 -7.83 12.49 1.05
CA ILE A 168 -6.44 12.56 1.50
C ILE A 168 -6.12 13.92 2.11
N GLU A 169 -6.54 15.03 1.48
CA GLU A 169 -6.27 16.38 1.99
C GLU A 169 -6.94 16.65 3.33
N LYS A 170 -8.19 16.18 3.52
CA LYS A 170 -8.88 16.29 4.81
C LYS A 170 -8.09 15.63 5.93
N PHE A 171 -7.64 14.40 5.71
CA PHE A 171 -6.87 13.65 6.68
C PHE A 171 -5.47 14.23 6.89
N ALA A 172 -4.81 14.72 5.82
CA ALA A 172 -3.51 15.38 5.90
C ALA A 172 -3.58 16.67 6.70
N ASN A 173 -4.55 17.52 6.42
CA ASN A 173 -4.74 18.78 7.13
C ASN A 173 -4.98 18.56 8.62
N ALA A 174 -5.79 17.57 9.00
CA ALA A 174 -6.02 17.23 10.40
C ALA A 174 -4.72 16.67 11.04
N ALA A 175 -4.01 15.75 10.38
CA ALA A 175 -2.76 15.20 10.88
C ALA A 175 -1.72 16.29 11.13
N HIS A 176 -1.49 17.16 10.16
CA HIS A 176 -0.51 18.23 10.26
C HIS A 176 -0.89 19.30 11.30
N ALA A 177 -2.19 19.63 11.42
CA ALA A 177 -2.66 20.54 12.48
C ALA A 177 -2.35 20.02 13.89
N HIS A 178 -2.32 18.69 14.05
CA HIS A 178 -1.92 18.02 15.29
C HIS A 178 -0.44 17.66 15.36
N GLY A 179 0.38 18.08 14.38
CA GLY A 179 1.84 17.85 14.34
C GLY A 179 2.22 16.37 14.24
N VAL A 180 1.47 15.58 13.46
CA VAL A 180 1.75 14.17 13.19
C VAL A 180 1.66 13.89 11.69
N PRO A 181 2.40 12.87 11.17
CA PRO A 181 2.35 12.53 9.75
C PRO A 181 1.07 11.78 9.37
N LEU A 182 0.66 11.94 8.10
CA LEU A 182 -0.32 11.09 7.45
C LEU A 182 0.38 9.95 6.70
N ILE A 183 -0.01 8.72 6.99
CA ILE A 183 0.44 7.49 6.33
C ILE A 183 -0.71 6.95 5.47
N VAL A 184 -0.50 6.79 4.16
CA VAL A 184 -1.54 6.34 3.24
C VAL A 184 -1.07 5.13 2.44
N ASP A 185 -1.66 3.96 2.71
CA ASP A 185 -1.48 2.77 1.85
C ASP A 185 -2.18 3.00 0.50
N THR A 186 -1.41 2.98 -0.59
CA THR A 186 -1.95 3.20 -1.94
C THR A 186 -1.82 1.96 -2.84
N THR A 187 -1.90 0.78 -2.25
CA THR A 187 -1.76 -0.51 -2.94
C THR A 187 -2.72 -0.66 -4.13
N PHE A 188 -3.98 -0.23 -4.02
CA PHE A 188 -4.97 -0.39 -5.08
C PHE A 188 -4.88 0.68 -6.17
N ALA A 189 -4.61 1.92 -5.82
CA ALA A 189 -4.46 2.98 -6.80
C ALA A 189 -3.14 2.86 -7.56
N THR A 190 -2.07 2.44 -6.90
CA THR A 190 -0.69 2.53 -7.38
C THR A 190 -0.25 3.96 -7.69
N PRO A 191 1.03 4.26 -7.84
CA PRO A 191 1.46 5.62 -8.24
C PRO A 191 0.96 6.04 -9.63
N VAL A 192 0.50 5.09 -10.44
CA VAL A 192 -0.07 5.39 -11.78
C VAL A 192 -1.39 6.16 -11.68
N ASN A 193 -2.24 5.79 -10.73
CA ASN A 193 -3.56 6.40 -10.59
C ASN A 193 -3.61 7.46 -9.48
N CYS A 194 -2.80 7.31 -8.43
CA CYS A 194 -2.72 8.29 -7.34
C CYS A 194 -1.34 8.32 -6.71
N ARG A 195 -0.81 9.50 -6.46
CA ARG A 195 0.37 9.76 -5.65
C ARG A 195 -0.06 10.51 -4.39
N PRO A 196 -0.30 9.83 -3.26
CA PRO A 196 -0.78 10.48 -2.04
C PRO A 196 0.13 11.59 -1.53
N ILE A 197 1.44 11.52 -1.81
CA ILE A 197 2.42 12.55 -1.44
C ILE A 197 2.09 13.91 -2.08
N GLU A 198 1.51 13.94 -3.27
CA GLU A 198 1.08 15.18 -3.94
C GLU A 198 -0.11 15.85 -3.23
N TRP A 199 -0.86 15.07 -2.42
CA TRP A 199 -2.06 15.48 -1.70
C TRP A 199 -1.86 15.61 -0.18
N GLY A 200 -0.62 15.56 0.28
CA GLY A 200 -0.28 15.81 1.67
C GLY A 200 0.02 14.56 2.52
N ALA A 201 0.02 13.37 1.95
CA ALA A 201 0.56 12.21 2.67
C ALA A 201 2.08 12.35 2.84
N ASP A 202 2.59 11.91 3.98
CA ASP A 202 4.00 11.97 4.32
C ASP A 202 4.71 10.65 4.04
N ILE A 203 4.08 9.54 4.39
CA ILE A 203 4.61 8.19 4.21
C ILE A 203 3.61 7.35 3.44
N VAL A 204 4.10 6.61 2.43
CA VAL A 204 3.27 5.79 1.54
C VAL A 204 3.76 4.34 1.55
N PRO A 205 3.10 3.45 2.33
CA PRO A 205 3.32 2.03 2.23
C PRO A 205 2.57 1.41 1.04
N HIS A 206 3.09 0.26 0.55
CA HIS A 206 2.48 -0.56 -0.47
C HIS A 206 2.59 -2.05 -0.16
N SER A 207 1.59 -2.81 -0.53
CA SER A 207 1.76 -4.23 -0.81
C SER A 207 2.18 -4.40 -2.27
N THR A 208 3.48 -4.55 -2.52
CA THR A 208 3.98 -4.76 -3.89
C THR A 208 3.54 -6.10 -4.48
N THR A 209 3.05 -7.01 -3.63
CA THR A 209 2.40 -8.28 -3.98
C THR A 209 1.24 -8.13 -4.97
N LYS A 210 0.62 -6.94 -5.05
CA LYS A 210 -0.62 -6.67 -5.78
C LYS A 210 -0.30 -6.15 -7.19
N TYR A 211 -0.90 -5.07 -7.64
CA TYR A 211 -0.70 -4.53 -8.99
C TYR A 211 0.76 -4.27 -9.37
N MET A 212 1.64 -3.93 -8.42
CA MET A 212 3.05 -3.69 -8.76
C MET A 212 3.74 -4.94 -9.30
N ASP A 213 3.57 -6.10 -8.65
CA ASP A 213 3.95 -7.42 -9.22
C ASP A 213 3.02 -7.78 -10.38
N GLY A 214 1.73 -7.78 -10.12
CA GLY A 214 0.65 -7.98 -11.10
C GLY A 214 0.50 -9.38 -11.67
N HIS A 215 1.25 -10.36 -11.16
CA HIS A 215 1.29 -11.72 -11.69
C HIS A 215 1.02 -12.79 -10.62
N GLY A 216 0.80 -12.38 -9.36
CA GLY A 216 0.65 -13.30 -8.23
C GLY A 216 1.90 -14.16 -7.98
N ALA A 217 3.07 -13.66 -8.39
CA ALA A 217 4.32 -14.40 -8.38
C ALA A 217 5.18 -14.09 -7.16
N THR A 218 5.19 -12.85 -6.66
CA THR A 218 6.06 -12.44 -5.56
C THR A 218 5.32 -11.77 -4.42
N LEU A 219 5.69 -12.12 -3.19
CA LEU A 219 5.32 -11.36 -2.00
C LEU A 219 6.31 -10.21 -1.80
N GLY A 220 5.78 -9.06 -1.40
CA GLY A 220 6.63 -7.94 -1.05
C GLY A 220 5.83 -6.74 -0.55
N GLY A 221 6.56 -5.77 -0.03
CA GLY A 221 6.07 -4.46 0.35
C GLY A 221 7.10 -3.39 0.06
N ALA A 222 6.67 -2.15 0.06
CA ALA A 222 7.54 -0.99 -0.03
C ALA A 222 7.03 0.11 0.91
N ILE A 223 7.93 0.95 1.37
CA ILE A 223 7.61 2.20 2.07
C ILE A 223 8.32 3.31 1.34
N VAL A 224 7.61 4.38 1.04
CA VAL A 224 8.18 5.60 0.46
C VAL A 224 7.95 6.76 1.42
N ASP A 225 9.01 7.52 1.69
CA ASP A 225 8.97 8.76 2.45
C ASP A 225 8.90 9.94 1.48
N GLY A 226 7.92 10.82 1.66
CA GLY A 226 7.77 12.05 0.91
C GLY A 226 8.81 13.12 1.24
N GLY A 227 9.54 12.97 2.34
CA GLY A 227 10.57 13.91 2.80
C GLY A 227 10.05 15.30 3.17
N LYS A 228 8.75 15.43 3.44
CA LYS A 228 8.10 16.72 3.69
C LYS A 228 7.84 17.00 5.15
N PHE A 229 7.61 15.97 5.96
CA PHE A 229 7.31 16.12 7.39
C PHE A 229 8.55 16.58 8.17
N ASP A 230 8.41 17.68 8.86
CA ASP A 230 9.51 18.25 9.68
C ASP A 230 9.54 17.61 11.07
N TRP A 231 10.30 16.52 11.20
CA TRP A 231 10.46 15.79 12.47
C TRP A 231 10.99 16.67 13.58
N MET A 232 11.95 17.56 13.27
CA MET A 232 12.58 18.43 14.27
C MET A 232 11.62 19.51 14.80
N ALA A 233 10.69 19.98 13.96
CA ALA A 233 9.62 20.90 14.42
C ALA A 233 8.67 20.26 15.44
N HIS A 234 8.63 18.92 15.49
CA HIS A 234 7.78 18.11 16.37
C HIS A 234 8.60 17.13 17.22
N ALA A 235 9.83 17.51 17.61
CA ALA A 235 10.80 16.64 18.27
C ALA A 235 10.29 16.04 19.60
N ASP A 236 9.43 16.74 20.32
CA ASP A 236 8.78 16.27 21.54
C ASP A 236 7.87 15.05 21.28
N LYS A 237 7.29 14.96 20.10
CA LYS A 237 6.44 13.83 19.70
C LYS A 237 7.26 12.65 19.16
N PHE A 238 8.41 12.88 18.55
CA PHE A 238 9.20 11.88 17.85
C PHE A 238 10.63 11.74 18.41
N PRO A 239 10.78 11.45 19.71
CA PRO A 239 12.11 11.33 20.32
C PRO A 239 12.98 10.28 19.65
N GLY A 240 12.41 9.16 19.16
CA GLY A 240 13.16 8.12 18.44
C GLY A 240 13.84 8.57 17.14
N LEU A 241 13.43 9.72 16.55
CA LEU A 241 14.08 10.34 15.41
C LEU A 241 14.91 11.57 15.78
N CYS A 242 14.54 12.25 16.88
CA CYS A 242 15.01 13.60 17.22
C CYS A 242 15.89 13.66 18.47
N THR A 243 16.22 12.51 19.07
CA THR A 243 17.18 12.42 20.19
C THR A 243 18.29 11.43 19.85
N PRO A 244 19.45 11.50 20.53
CA PRO A 244 20.54 10.56 20.32
C PRO A 244 20.12 9.11 20.50
N ASP A 245 20.49 8.26 19.53
CA ASP A 245 20.19 6.82 19.54
C ASP A 245 21.38 6.04 20.11
N ASP A 246 21.16 5.36 21.24
CA ASP A 246 22.18 4.56 21.92
C ASP A 246 22.69 3.38 21.08
N SER A 247 21.87 2.86 20.13
CA SER A 247 22.26 1.74 19.26
C SER A 247 23.16 2.16 18.10
N TYR A 248 23.29 3.48 17.84
CA TYR A 248 24.13 4.04 16.78
C TYR A 248 25.00 5.21 17.28
N HIS A 249 25.74 5.00 18.37
CA HIS A 249 26.75 5.94 18.91
C HIS A 249 26.21 7.35 19.17
N GLY A 250 24.95 7.48 19.53
CA GLY A 250 24.31 8.76 19.82
C GLY A 250 23.92 9.58 18.60
N ILE A 251 23.78 8.97 17.44
CA ILE A 251 23.26 9.66 16.24
C ILE A 251 21.82 10.15 16.47
N THR A 252 21.51 11.37 16.07
CA THR A 252 20.14 11.90 15.98
C THR A 252 19.73 11.84 14.50
N TYR A 253 18.81 10.91 14.13
CA TYR A 253 18.49 10.65 12.74
C TYR A 253 18.00 11.89 11.99
N ALA A 254 17.08 12.67 12.58
CA ALA A 254 16.51 13.84 11.95
C ALA A 254 17.53 14.98 11.74
N GLU A 255 18.50 15.15 12.66
CA GLU A 255 19.59 16.12 12.48
C GLU A 255 20.59 15.68 11.43
N HIS A 256 20.92 14.37 11.40
CA HIS A 256 22.00 13.86 10.57
C HIS A 256 21.56 13.61 9.11
N PHE A 257 20.33 13.08 8.91
CA PHE A 257 19.81 12.70 7.60
C PHE A 257 18.71 13.64 7.07
N GLY A 258 18.36 14.68 7.81
CA GLY A 258 17.29 15.60 7.47
C GLY A 258 15.91 14.93 7.45
N LYS A 259 14.90 15.69 7.10
CA LYS A 259 13.53 15.18 6.97
C LYS A 259 13.38 14.22 5.76
N GLU A 260 14.29 14.33 4.78
CA GLU A 260 14.28 13.56 3.53
C GLU A 260 14.78 12.12 3.72
N GLY A 261 15.58 11.86 4.76
CA GLY A 261 16.22 10.55 4.94
C GLY A 261 16.05 9.90 6.32
N ALA A 262 15.69 10.68 7.33
CA ALA A 262 15.68 10.21 8.74
C ALA A 262 14.75 9.00 8.96
N PHE A 263 13.54 9.05 8.41
CA PHE A 263 12.52 8.02 8.62
C PHE A 263 12.95 6.66 8.05
N ILE A 264 13.39 6.63 6.80
CA ILE A 264 13.80 5.39 6.12
C ILE A 264 15.13 4.87 6.69
N THR A 265 16.08 5.77 7.00
CA THR A 265 17.36 5.35 7.61
C THR A 265 17.12 4.67 8.95
N LYS A 266 16.30 5.25 9.84
CA LYS A 266 15.94 4.62 11.12
C LYS A 266 15.21 3.30 10.93
N ALA A 267 14.22 3.24 10.04
CA ALA A 267 13.49 2.00 9.76
C ALA A 267 14.44 0.89 9.28
N THR A 268 15.41 1.22 8.43
CA THR A 268 16.43 0.27 7.95
C THR A 268 17.41 -0.13 9.06
N ALA A 269 17.96 0.86 9.77
CA ALA A 269 19.00 0.66 10.77
C ALA A 269 18.49 -0.09 12.01
N GLN A 270 17.23 0.08 12.38
CA GLN A 270 16.61 -0.56 13.54
C GLN A 270 15.63 -1.67 13.15
N LEU A 271 14.53 -1.34 12.48
CA LEU A 271 13.45 -2.31 12.28
C LEU A 271 13.84 -3.42 11.30
N MET A 272 14.45 -3.08 10.16
CA MET A 272 14.91 -4.10 9.22
C MET A 272 16.03 -4.94 9.82
N ARG A 273 16.98 -4.31 10.52
CA ARG A 273 18.07 -5.01 11.22
C ARG A 273 17.54 -6.05 12.22
N ASP A 274 16.56 -5.65 13.04
CA ASP A 274 16.12 -6.42 14.21
C ASP A 274 14.99 -7.41 13.89
N PHE A 275 14.00 -7.03 13.06
CA PHE A 275 12.88 -7.89 12.68
C PHE A 275 13.13 -8.70 11.41
N GLY A 276 14.02 -8.25 10.53
CA GLY A 276 14.45 -9.03 9.36
C GLY A 276 13.36 -9.28 8.32
N CYS A 277 12.40 -8.38 8.15
CA CYS A 277 11.34 -8.48 7.15
C CYS A 277 11.86 -8.21 5.73
N VAL A 278 12.85 -8.97 5.30
CA VAL A 278 13.66 -8.73 4.11
C VAL A 278 12.93 -9.13 2.84
N GLN A 279 13.05 -8.31 1.80
CA GLN A 279 12.72 -8.67 0.43
C GLN A 279 13.86 -9.48 -0.21
N SER A 280 13.53 -10.59 -0.87
CA SER A 280 14.52 -11.38 -1.63
C SER A 280 14.96 -10.62 -2.89
N PRO A 281 16.27 -10.61 -3.26
CA PRO A 281 16.74 -10.01 -4.51
C PRO A 281 16.07 -10.59 -5.76
N ILE A 282 15.74 -11.88 -5.78
CA ILE A 282 15.00 -12.52 -6.88
C ILE A 282 13.59 -11.96 -6.94
N ASN A 283 12.88 -11.83 -5.81
CA ASN A 283 11.56 -11.25 -5.79
C ASN A 283 11.58 -9.77 -6.18
N ALA A 284 12.59 -9.02 -5.75
CA ALA A 284 12.78 -7.63 -6.17
C ALA A 284 13.00 -7.52 -7.70
N TYR A 285 13.80 -8.41 -8.29
CA TYR A 285 13.97 -8.46 -9.74
C TYR A 285 12.65 -8.75 -10.48
N MET A 286 11.87 -9.74 -10.02
CA MET A 286 10.56 -10.06 -10.61
C MET A 286 9.59 -8.87 -10.45
N LEU A 287 9.60 -8.21 -9.30
CA LEU A 287 8.84 -6.99 -9.07
C LEU A 287 9.21 -5.88 -10.08
N ASN A 288 10.53 -5.72 -10.39
CA ASN A 288 10.95 -4.76 -11.41
C ASN A 288 10.32 -5.05 -12.77
N LEU A 289 10.23 -6.32 -13.18
CA LEU A 289 9.54 -6.70 -14.43
C LEU A 289 8.06 -6.33 -14.40
N GLY A 290 7.40 -6.51 -13.26
CA GLY A 290 6.03 -6.06 -13.03
C GLY A 290 5.88 -4.55 -13.16
N LEU A 291 6.78 -3.79 -12.54
CA LEU A 291 6.77 -2.32 -12.58
C LEU A 291 6.94 -1.75 -13.99
N GLU A 292 7.76 -2.39 -14.84
CA GLU A 292 8.00 -1.95 -16.22
C GLU A 292 6.69 -1.91 -17.05
N SER A 293 5.73 -2.78 -16.76
CA SER A 293 4.43 -2.82 -17.44
C SER A 293 3.27 -2.24 -16.62
N LEU A 294 3.53 -1.69 -15.44
CA LEU A 294 2.49 -1.26 -14.50
C LEU A 294 1.49 -0.28 -15.12
N HIS A 295 1.98 0.74 -15.80
CA HIS A 295 1.13 1.79 -16.41
C HIS A 295 0.16 1.24 -17.47
N VAL A 296 0.57 0.29 -18.30
CA VAL A 296 -0.32 -0.32 -19.31
C VAL A 296 -1.28 -1.33 -18.68
N ARG A 297 -0.84 -2.05 -17.65
CA ARG A 297 -1.71 -2.98 -16.91
C ARG A 297 -2.78 -2.23 -16.12
N MET A 298 -2.42 -1.15 -15.43
CA MET A 298 -3.39 -0.34 -14.69
C MET A 298 -4.48 0.23 -15.59
N ALA A 299 -4.14 0.72 -16.78
CA ALA A 299 -5.13 1.19 -17.76
C ALA A 299 -6.13 0.08 -18.13
N ARG A 300 -5.66 -1.16 -18.40
CA ARG A 300 -6.51 -2.30 -18.71
C ARG A 300 -7.34 -2.78 -17.51
N HIS A 301 -6.76 -2.83 -16.31
CA HIS A 301 -7.49 -3.17 -15.10
C HIS A 301 -8.64 -2.19 -14.82
N CYS A 302 -8.38 -0.89 -14.97
CA CYS A 302 -9.43 0.14 -14.81
C CYS A 302 -10.50 0.05 -15.87
N GLU A 303 -10.13 -0.19 -17.15
CA GLU A 303 -11.09 -0.41 -18.24
C GLU A 303 -12.02 -1.60 -17.94
N ASN A 304 -11.43 -2.72 -17.53
CA ASN A 304 -12.18 -3.93 -17.22
C ASN A 304 -13.05 -3.76 -15.96
N GLY A 305 -12.51 -3.15 -14.91
CA GLY A 305 -13.27 -2.84 -13.69
C GLY A 305 -14.47 -1.94 -13.97
N GLN A 306 -14.29 -0.89 -14.77
CA GLN A 306 -15.37 0.02 -15.17
C GLN A 306 -16.46 -0.73 -15.95
N ALA A 307 -16.09 -1.48 -16.98
CA ALA A 307 -17.04 -2.22 -17.82
C ALA A 307 -17.84 -3.26 -17.03
N VAL A 308 -17.18 -3.99 -16.14
CA VAL A 308 -17.84 -4.97 -15.25
C VAL A 308 -18.76 -4.26 -14.26
N ALA A 309 -18.32 -3.14 -13.65
CA ALA A 309 -19.15 -2.38 -12.73
C ALA A 309 -20.43 -1.83 -13.40
N GLU A 310 -20.32 -1.29 -14.61
CA GLU A 310 -21.46 -0.78 -15.39
C GLU A 310 -22.43 -1.92 -15.76
N PHE A 311 -21.92 -3.07 -16.18
CA PHE A 311 -22.75 -4.25 -16.46
C PHE A 311 -23.50 -4.70 -15.20
N LEU A 312 -22.81 -4.88 -14.09
CA LEU A 312 -23.40 -5.30 -12.82
C LEU A 312 -24.45 -4.30 -12.31
N ALA A 313 -24.18 -2.99 -12.40
CA ALA A 313 -25.09 -1.96 -11.95
C ALA A 313 -26.42 -1.97 -12.72
N SER A 314 -26.42 -2.45 -13.96
CA SER A 314 -27.63 -2.58 -14.78
C SER A 314 -28.36 -3.91 -14.63
N HIS A 315 -27.74 -4.92 -13.96
CA HIS A 315 -28.26 -6.28 -13.96
C HIS A 315 -29.32 -6.52 -12.85
N PRO A 316 -30.52 -7.10 -13.17
CA PRO A 316 -31.62 -7.22 -12.21
C PRO A 316 -31.36 -8.10 -10.99
N LYS A 317 -30.40 -9.03 -11.06
CA LYS A 317 -30.01 -9.92 -9.95
C LYS A 317 -28.94 -9.32 -9.03
N ILE A 318 -28.46 -8.12 -9.32
CA ILE A 318 -27.50 -7.38 -8.48
C ILE A 318 -28.25 -6.40 -7.56
N ALA A 319 -27.87 -6.40 -6.29
CA ALA A 319 -28.51 -5.54 -5.29
C ALA A 319 -27.86 -4.15 -5.21
N TYR A 320 -26.54 -4.11 -5.29
CA TYR A 320 -25.74 -2.90 -5.29
C TYR A 320 -24.36 -3.18 -5.92
N VAL A 321 -23.69 -2.11 -6.35
CA VAL A 321 -22.30 -2.15 -6.82
C VAL A 321 -21.53 -1.02 -6.13
N ASN A 322 -20.40 -1.34 -5.51
CA ASN A 322 -19.45 -0.36 -4.99
C ASN A 322 -18.29 -0.27 -5.98
N TYR A 323 -18.17 0.84 -6.65
CA TYR A 323 -17.07 1.15 -7.56
C TYR A 323 -17.03 2.65 -7.81
N CYS A 324 -16.02 3.33 -7.31
CA CYS A 324 -15.93 4.79 -7.33
C CYS A 324 -15.85 5.42 -8.74
N GLY A 325 -15.62 4.60 -9.79
CA GLY A 325 -15.71 5.03 -11.18
C GLY A 325 -17.15 5.16 -11.72
N LEU A 326 -18.16 4.68 -10.99
CA LEU A 326 -19.58 4.86 -11.37
C LEU A 326 -20.09 6.24 -10.94
N PRO A 327 -20.75 7.02 -11.83
CA PRO A 327 -21.27 8.35 -11.50
C PRO A 327 -22.24 8.40 -10.31
N GLY A 328 -22.91 7.28 -10.01
CA GLY A 328 -23.83 7.13 -8.88
C GLY A 328 -23.19 6.67 -7.57
N ASP A 329 -21.90 6.36 -7.58
CA ASP A 329 -21.19 5.92 -6.39
C ASP A 329 -20.96 7.11 -5.43
N LYS A 330 -21.08 6.84 -4.13
CA LYS A 330 -20.90 7.85 -3.07
C LYS A 330 -19.53 8.55 -3.13
N TYR A 331 -18.50 7.83 -3.54
CA TYR A 331 -17.13 8.32 -3.58
C TYR A 331 -16.69 8.82 -4.96
N HIS A 332 -17.60 8.87 -5.93
CA HIS A 332 -17.26 9.27 -7.30
C HIS A 332 -16.57 10.64 -7.37
N ALA A 333 -17.14 11.65 -6.73
CA ALA A 333 -16.57 13.00 -6.74
C ALA A 333 -15.17 13.08 -6.07
N VAL A 334 -14.96 12.30 -5.01
CA VAL A 334 -13.63 12.20 -4.35
C VAL A 334 -12.66 11.44 -5.24
N ALA A 335 -13.14 10.40 -5.94
CA ALA A 335 -12.33 9.64 -6.88
C ALA A 335 -11.92 10.49 -8.11
N GLU A 336 -12.81 11.30 -8.68
CA GLU A 336 -12.44 12.23 -9.77
C GLU A 336 -11.30 13.18 -9.38
N LYS A 337 -11.25 13.60 -8.10
CA LYS A 337 -10.19 14.46 -7.59
C LYS A 337 -8.84 13.74 -7.47
N TYR A 338 -8.83 12.58 -6.81
CA TYR A 338 -7.58 11.89 -6.44
C TYR A 338 -7.12 10.82 -7.43
N LEU A 339 -8.01 10.33 -8.30
CA LEU A 339 -7.80 9.20 -9.20
C LEU A 339 -8.08 9.58 -10.68
N PRO A 340 -7.45 10.62 -11.22
CA PRO A 340 -7.79 11.13 -12.55
C PRO A 340 -7.49 10.14 -13.69
N ASN A 341 -6.63 9.14 -13.44
CA ASN A 341 -6.23 8.15 -14.44
C ASN A 341 -7.03 6.84 -14.34
N GLY A 342 -8.03 6.78 -13.47
CA GLY A 342 -8.87 5.60 -13.20
C GLY A 342 -8.74 5.10 -11.77
N SER A 343 -9.66 4.28 -11.33
CA SER A 343 -9.74 3.79 -9.95
C SER A 343 -8.83 2.58 -9.72
N CYS A 344 -9.32 1.40 -10.06
CA CYS A 344 -8.62 0.12 -10.00
C CYS A 344 -9.44 -0.95 -10.74
N GLY A 345 -8.96 -2.19 -10.80
CA GLY A 345 -9.70 -3.31 -11.38
C GLY A 345 -10.60 -4.05 -10.38
N VAL A 346 -10.70 -3.61 -9.13
CA VAL A 346 -11.52 -4.30 -8.12
C VAL A 346 -12.91 -3.70 -8.08
N VAL A 347 -13.94 -4.56 -8.14
CA VAL A 347 -15.36 -4.22 -8.02
C VAL A 347 -15.95 -5.05 -6.88
N SER A 348 -16.70 -4.41 -5.99
CA SER A 348 -17.46 -5.10 -4.94
C SER A 348 -18.97 -4.92 -5.20
N PHE A 349 -19.73 -5.99 -5.08
CA PHE A 349 -21.18 -5.97 -5.36
C PHE A 349 -21.93 -7.00 -4.54
N GLY A 350 -23.22 -6.77 -4.36
CA GLY A 350 -24.13 -7.70 -3.70
C GLY A 350 -25.00 -8.47 -4.70
N VAL A 351 -25.09 -9.78 -4.52
CA VAL A 351 -25.96 -10.65 -5.31
C VAL A 351 -27.30 -10.83 -4.58
N LYS A 352 -28.42 -10.52 -5.26
CA LYS A 352 -29.76 -10.72 -4.68
C LYS A 352 -29.99 -12.19 -4.33
N GLY A 353 -30.49 -12.46 -3.15
CA GLY A 353 -30.63 -13.81 -2.58
C GLY A 353 -29.61 -14.12 -1.48
N GLY A 354 -28.77 -13.13 -1.12
CA GLY A 354 -27.90 -13.21 0.05
C GLY A 354 -26.69 -14.13 -0.12
N ARG A 355 -26.21 -14.64 1.00
CA ARG A 355 -25.00 -15.48 1.09
C ARG A 355 -25.00 -16.69 0.14
N GLU A 356 -26.14 -17.38 0.05
CA GLU A 356 -26.26 -18.60 -0.76
C GLU A 356 -26.19 -18.28 -2.25
N ALA A 357 -26.87 -17.23 -2.70
CA ALA A 357 -26.84 -16.80 -4.10
C ALA A 357 -25.46 -16.31 -4.50
N ALA A 358 -24.77 -15.56 -3.64
CA ALA A 358 -23.41 -15.11 -3.87
C ALA A 358 -22.43 -16.29 -4.02
N ALA A 359 -22.54 -17.30 -3.15
CA ALA A 359 -21.71 -18.50 -3.24
C ALA A 359 -22.02 -19.34 -4.50
N ALA A 360 -23.31 -19.47 -4.87
CA ALA A 360 -23.73 -20.18 -6.07
C ALA A 360 -23.24 -19.46 -7.33
N PHE A 361 -23.40 -18.14 -7.40
CA PHE A 361 -22.87 -17.30 -8.50
C PHE A 361 -21.39 -17.57 -8.75
N MET A 362 -20.55 -17.49 -7.70
CA MET A 362 -19.11 -17.72 -7.83
C MET A 362 -18.80 -19.15 -8.31
N GLY A 363 -19.59 -20.15 -7.90
CA GLY A 363 -19.43 -21.54 -8.33
C GLY A 363 -19.72 -21.77 -9.81
N HIS A 364 -20.42 -20.85 -10.48
CA HIS A 364 -20.75 -20.92 -11.90
C HIS A 364 -19.80 -20.14 -12.81
N LEU A 365 -18.89 -19.33 -12.24
CA LEU A 365 -17.84 -18.62 -13.01
C LEU A 365 -16.87 -19.63 -13.62
N LYS A 366 -16.40 -19.34 -14.85
CA LYS A 366 -15.50 -20.20 -15.63
C LYS A 366 -14.12 -19.55 -15.84
N ILE A 367 -14.08 -18.22 -15.90
CA ILE A 367 -12.84 -17.45 -16.06
C ILE A 367 -12.32 -17.02 -14.72
N ALA A 368 -13.17 -16.40 -13.89
CA ALA A 368 -12.77 -15.88 -12.60
C ALA A 368 -12.49 -17.01 -11.60
N ALA A 369 -11.26 -17.09 -11.09
CA ALA A 369 -10.88 -18.04 -10.06
C ALA A 369 -11.38 -17.61 -8.66
N ILE A 370 -11.77 -18.58 -7.83
CA ILE A 370 -12.09 -18.31 -6.42
C ILE A 370 -10.78 -18.35 -5.62
N GLU A 371 -10.31 -17.19 -5.19
CA GLU A 371 -9.08 -17.06 -4.41
C GLU A 371 -9.03 -15.81 -3.54
N THR A 372 -8.12 -15.78 -2.57
CA THR A 372 -7.97 -14.65 -1.67
C THR A 372 -7.18 -13.49 -2.27
N HIS A 373 -6.46 -13.72 -3.38
CA HIS A 373 -5.65 -12.72 -4.05
C HIS A 373 -6.51 -11.62 -4.71
N VAL A 374 -5.88 -10.53 -5.10
CA VAL A 374 -6.45 -9.43 -5.89
C VAL A 374 -5.34 -8.80 -6.72
N ALA A 375 -5.72 -8.08 -7.77
CA ALA A 375 -4.77 -7.30 -8.57
C ALA A 375 -3.76 -8.18 -9.34
N ASP A 376 -4.22 -9.35 -9.76
CA ASP A 376 -3.50 -10.26 -10.66
C ASP A 376 -3.87 -9.97 -12.12
N ALA A 377 -3.00 -10.37 -13.03
CA ALA A 377 -3.29 -10.37 -14.47
C ALA A 377 -4.52 -11.22 -14.84
N ARG A 378 -4.86 -12.20 -14.00
CA ARG A 378 -6.03 -13.06 -14.13
C ARG A 378 -7.15 -12.60 -13.22
N THR A 379 -8.38 -12.66 -13.71
CA THR A 379 -9.57 -12.31 -12.93
C THR A 379 -9.81 -13.32 -11.82
N CYS A 380 -10.06 -12.82 -10.62
CA CYS A 380 -10.39 -13.63 -9.45
C CYS A 380 -11.52 -13.01 -8.64
N CYS A 381 -12.17 -13.82 -7.82
CA CYS A 381 -13.25 -13.39 -6.95
C CYS A 381 -13.18 -14.00 -5.56
N LEU A 382 -13.78 -13.32 -4.61
CA LEU A 382 -13.87 -13.74 -3.21
C LEU A 382 -15.25 -13.38 -2.66
N HIS A 383 -15.86 -14.30 -1.93
CA HIS A 383 -17.02 -14.04 -1.10
C HIS A 383 -16.59 -14.10 0.39
N PRO A 384 -16.39 -12.95 1.04
CA PRO A 384 -15.87 -12.90 2.41
C PRO A 384 -16.68 -13.74 3.41
N ALA A 385 -18.01 -13.71 3.31
CA ALA A 385 -18.91 -14.43 4.19
C ALA A 385 -18.75 -15.96 4.14
N SER A 386 -18.30 -16.54 3.02
CA SER A 386 -18.03 -17.98 2.88
C SER A 386 -16.57 -18.35 3.09
N SER A 387 -15.66 -17.37 3.18
CA SER A 387 -14.21 -17.61 3.19
C SER A 387 -13.52 -16.93 4.38
N THR A 388 -13.05 -15.73 4.22
CA THR A 388 -12.22 -15.01 5.21
C THR A 388 -12.97 -14.69 6.51
N HIS A 389 -14.31 -14.61 6.48
CA HIS A 389 -15.17 -14.29 7.63
C HIS A 389 -16.19 -15.42 7.92
N ARG A 390 -15.92 -16.65 7.44
CA ARG A 390 -16.92 -17.73 7.52
C ARG A 390 -17.33 -18.14 8.93
N GLN A 391 -16.55 -17.76 9.95
CA GLN A 391 -16.90 -17.97 11.36
C GLN A 391 -17.92 -16.98 11.89
N MET A 392 -18.23 -15.91 11.15
CA MET A 392 -19.19 -14.88 11.52
C MET A 392 -20.59 -15.21 10.99
N ASN A 393 -21.62 -14.94 11.77
CA ASN A 393 -22.99 -14.89 11.29
C ASN A 393 -23.27 -13.56 10.58
N ASP A 394 -24.43 -13.40 9.97
CA ASP A 394 -24.76 -12.22 9.16
C ASP A 394 -24.81 -10.94 9.99
N GLU A 395 -25.26 -10.97 11.23
CA GLU A 395 -25.26 -9.82 12.14
C GLU A 395 -23.83 -9.35 12.46
N GLN A 396 -22.95 -10.31 12.73
CA GLN A 396 -21.53 -10.03 12.99
C GLN A 396 -20.80 -9.49 11.74
N LEU A 397 -21.13 -10.00 10.53
CA LEU A 397 -20.62 -9.50 9.26
C LEU A 397 -21.01 -8.04 9.04
N ILE A 398 -22.31 -7.72 9.18
CA ILE A 398 -22.84 -6.36 9.03
C ILE A 398 -22.15 -5.41 10.02
N ALA A 399 -22.00 -5.83 11.27
CA ALA A 399 -21.32 -5.06 12.30
C ALA A 399 -19.83 -4.82 11.95
N ALA A 400 -19.21 -5.74 11.20
CA ALA A 400 -17.85 -5.60 10.68
C ALA A 400 -17.77 -4.83 9.34
N GLY A 401 -18.89 -4.30 8.85
CA GLY A 401 -18.95 -3.53 7.59
C GLY A 401 -18.93 -4.40 6.33
N VAL A 402 -19.17 -5.70 6.46
CA VAL A 402 -19.20 -6.65 5.33
C VAL A 402 -20.62 -7.17 5.15
N GLN A 403 -21.23 -6.91 3.99
CA GLN A 403 -22.55 -7.45 3.70
C GLN A 403 -22.47 -8.97 3.43
N PRO A 404 -23.47 -9.77 3.90
CA PRO A 404 -23.47 -11.23 3.72
C PRO A 404 -23.48 -11.70 2.25
N ASP A 405 -23.98 -10.87 1.34
CA ASP A 405 -24.08 -11.10 -0.10
C ASP A 405 -22.94 -10.49 -0.91
N LEU A 406 -21.94 -9.90 -0.24
CA LEU A 406 -20.86 -9.18 -0.91
C LEU A 406 -19.92 -10.15 -1.64
N VAL A 407 -19.76 -9.94 -2.92
CA VAL A 407 -18.71 -10.54 -3.76
C VAL A 407 -17.71 -9.44 -4.11
N ARG A 408 -16.42 -9.70 -3.89
CA ARG A 408 -15.31 -8.87 -4.38
C ARG A 408 -14.71 -9.55 -5.59
N MET A 409 -14.74 -8.91 -6.75
CA MET A 409 -14.12 -9.34 -7.99
C MET A 409 -12.93 -8.45 -8.31
N SER A 410 -11.79 -9.04 -8.60
CA SER A 410 -10.60 -8.36 -9.12
C SER A 410 -10.48 -8.69 -10.60
N CYS A 411 -10.85 -7.73 -11.45
CA CYS A 411 -10.79 -7.88 -12.91
C CYS A 411 -9.34 -7.87 -13.38
N GLY A 412 -8.94 -8.91 -14.08
CA GLY A 412 -7.62 -9.07 -14.68
C GLY A 412 -7.47 -8.33 -16.00
N LEU A 413 -6.63 -8.88 -16.87
CA LEU A 413 -6.26 -8.29 -18.18
C LEU A 413 -6.98 -8.95 -19.36
N GLU A 414 -7.90 -9.87 -19.11
CA GLU A 414 -8.67 -10.58 -20.12
C GLU A 414 -9.52 -9.59 -20.95
N ASP A 415 -10.09 -10.05 -22.05
CA ASP A 415 -11.04 -9.23 -22.81
C ASP A 415 -12.28 -8.94 -21.96
N LYS A 416 -12.68 -7.68 -21.89
CA LYS A 416 -13.81 -7.24 -21.05
C LYS A 416 -15.14 -7.91 -21.43
N ASN A 417 -15.33 -8.24 -22.71
CA ASN A 417 -16.57 -8.90 -23.16
C ASN A 417 -16.60 -10.36 -22.68
N ASP A 418 -15.46 -11.05 -22.66
CA ASP A 418 -15.36 -12.40 -22.12
C ASP A 418 -15.66 -12.41 -20.63
N LEU A 419 -15.17 -11.42 -19.86
CA LEU A 419 -15.49 -11.27 -18.45
C LEU A 419 -16.99 -11.01 -18.23
N ILE A 420 -17.59 -10.11 -19.02
CA ILE A 420 -19.03 -9.83 -18.96
C ILE A 420 -19.86 -11.07 -19.32
N HIS A 421 -19.46 -11.83 -20.34
CA HIS A 421 -20.13 -13.07 -20.71
C HIS A 421 -20.03 -14.12 -19.59
N ASP A 422 -18.88 -14.27 -18.94
CA ASP A 422 -18.69 -15.19 -17.82
C ASP A 422 -19.57 -14.82 -16.62
N ILE A 423 -19.64 -13.54 -16.28
CA ILE A 423 -20.50 -13.02 -15.22
C ILE A 423 -21.98 -13.23 -15.56
N ALA A 424 -22.39 -12.91 -16.80
CA ALA A 424 -23.78 -13.04 -17.24
C ALA A 424 -24.25 -14.50 -17.17
N GLN A 425 -23.47 -15.45 -17.73
CA GLN A 425 -23.83 -16.86 -17.71
C GLN A 425 -23.89 -17.43 -16.29
N ALA A 426 -23.06 -16.91 -15.37
CA ALA A 426 -23.09 -17.33 -13.96
C ALA A 426 -24.34 -16.77 -13.25
N LEU A 427 -24.70 -15.51 -13.52
CA LEU A 427 -25.93 -14.89 -12.98
C LEU A 427 -27.21 -15.59 -13.54
N ASP A 428 -27.20 -16.07 -14.78
CA ASP A 428 -28.35 -16.76 -15.35
C ASP A 428 -28.67 -18.08 -14.64
N GLN A 429 -27.69 -18.70 -13.97
CA GLN A 429 -27.81 -19.98 -13.28
C GLN A 429 -28.24 -19.89 -11.81
N ILE A 430 -28.46 -18.70 -11.27
CA ILE A 430 -28.89 -18.48 -9.89
C ILE A 430 -30.26 -17.83 -9.78
#